data_045519cae502b7651df15ce42d1f7d7b
#
_entry.id   045519cae502b7651df15ce42d1f7d7b
#
_cell.length_a   1.000
_cell.length_b   1.000
_cell.length_c   1.000
_cell.angle_alpha   90.00
_cell.angle_beta   90.00
_cell.angle_gamma   90.00
#
_symmetry.space_group_name_H-M   'P 1'
#
loop_
_entity.id
_entity.type
_entity.pdbx_description
1 polymer ?
#
loop_
_entity_poly.entity_id
_entity_poly.type
_entity_poly.pdbx_seq_one_letter_code
_entity_poly.pdbx_strand_id
1 'polypeptide(L)'
;GKNLAPVGGVPLVARAIRAAQSSGLVDAVAVSTDDDRIAAVAASEGAVVIRRPAELSGDQASSESALLHAWEAFEDSSGEAVEVLVMLQCTSPFITPGEVADCVEAVLTGADSAFTAAPTHGFVWRRDAEGDAVGVNHDKAHRPRRQDREPEFLETGAVYAMTASGFWTHRHRFFGRTVLIETNPARVLEIDEPGDLDRARLLAPLLDGPGEVPGRGDIDAVVLDFDGTQTDDSAQVGSDGNEQVRVHRDDGLGIAALRRA
;
A
#
# COMPACT_ATOMS: atom_id res chain seq x y z
N GLY A 1 -7.03 17.61 -5.12
CA GLY A 1 -6.95 16.55 -6.03
C GLY A 1 -5.86 15.51 -5.88
N LYS A 2 -5.56 14.98 -4.65
CA LYS A 2 -4.49 13.96 -4.50
C LYS A 2 -4.75 12.69 -5.34
N ASN A 3 -6.00 12.28 -5.52
CA ASN A 3 -6.36 11.07 -6.28
C ASN A 3 -6.04 11.14 -7.78
N LEU A 4 -5.74 12.32 -8.30
CA LEU A 4 -5.25 12.53 -9.67
C LEU A 4 -3.73 12.60 -9.77
N ALA A 5 -3.03 12.62 -8.63
CA ALA A 5 -1.56 12.67 -8.62
C ALA A 5 -0.99 11.38 -9.25
N PRO A 6 -0.01 11.49 -10.16
CA PRO A 6 0.60 10.33 -10.78
C PRO A 6 1.66 9.70 -9.88
N VAL A 7 1.61 8.36 -9.81
CA VAL A 7 2.64 7.49 -9.26
C VAL A 7 2.98 6.46 -10.33
N GLY A 8 4.26 6.34 -10.71
CA GLY A 8 4.66 5.52 -11.85
C GLY A 8 3.99 5.96 -13.17
N GLY A 9 3.73 7.27 -13.35
CA GLY A 9 3.04 7.80 -14.52
C GLY A 9 1.52 7.60 -14.58
N VAL A 10 0.92 6.91 -13.58
CA VAL A 10 -0.50 6.54 -13.54
C VAL A 10 -1.19 7.26 -12.37
N PRO A 11 -2.33 7.97 -12.59
CA PRO A 11 -3.10 8.59 -11.51
C PRO A 11 -3.52 7.56 -10.44
N LEU A 12 -3.56 7.97 -9.17
CA LEU A 12 -3.90 7.07 -8.05
C LEU A 12 -5.27 6.39 -8.24
N VAL A 13 -6.28 7.12 -8.69
CA VAL A 13 -7.61 6.55 -8.97
C VAL A 13 -7.54 5.49 -10.07
N ALA A 14 -6.77 5.72 -11.14
CA ALA A 14 -6.61 4.75 -12.22
C ALA A 14 -5.86 3.48 -11.74
N ARG A 15 -4.88 3.63 -10.86
CA ARG A 15 -4.18 2.49 -10.24
C ARG A 15 -5.14 1.58 -9.47
N ALA A 16 -5.99 2.17 -8.62
CA ALA A 16 -6.98 1.41 -7.85
C ALA A 16 -8.00 0.71 -8.77
N ILE A 17 -8.50 1.39 -9.80
CA ILE A 17 -9.40 0.80 -10.80
C ILE A 17 -8.77 -0.41 -11.48
N ARG A 18 -7.54 -0.26 -11.98
CA ARG A 18 -6.81 -1.34 -12.66
C ARG A 18 -6.54 -2.53 -11.75
N ALA A 19 -6.18 -2.29 -10.48
CA ALA A 19 -6.00 -3.36 -9.50
C ALA A 19 -7.29 -4.16 -9.27
N ALA A 20 -8.43 -3.48 -9.14
CA ALA A 20 -9.74 -4.14 -9.01
C ALA A 20 -10.11 -4.95 -10.26
N GLN A 21 -10.04 -4.34 -11.45
CA GLN A 21 -10.38 -4.99 -12.72
C GLN A 21 -9.49 -6.22 -13.00
N SER A 22 -8.22 -6.15 -12.64
CA SER A 22 -7.26 -7.24 -12.86
C SER A 22 -7.33 -8.34 -11.82
N SER A 23 -8.15 -8.23 -10.78
CA SER A 23 -8.30 -9.24 -9.72
C SER A 23 -8.97 -10.53 -10.20
N GLY A 24 -9.80 -10.44 -11.25
CA GLY A 24 -10.54 -11.57 -11.82
C GLY A 24 -11.77 -12.02 -11.00
N LEU A 25 -12.05 -11.39 -9.86
CA LEU A 25 -13.19 -11.67 -8.98
C LEU A 25 -14.11 -10.46 -8.76
N VAL A 26 -13.83 -9.34 -9.41
CA VAL A 26 -14.64 -8.11 -9.34
C VAL A 26 -15.36 -7.95 -10.67
N ASP A 27 -16.69 -7.99 -10.64
CA ASP A 27 -17.54 -7.91 -11.84
C ASP A 27 -17.67 -6.46 -12.34
N ALA A 28 -17.74 -5.49 -11.41
CA ALA A 28 -17.88 -4.09 -11.74
C ALA A 28 -17.06 -3.20 -10.80
N VAL A 29 -16.51 -2.12 -11.34
CA VAL A 29 -15.80 -1.10 -10.56
C VAL A 29 -16.56 0.21 -10.66
N ALA A 30 -16.95 0.76 -9.52
CA ALA A 30 -17.60 2.06 -9.42
C ALA A 30 -16.70 3.09 -8.71
N VAL A 31 -16.68 4.31 -9.20
CA VAL A 31 -15.96 5.43 -8.58
C VAL A 31 -16.95 6.50 -8.15
N SER A 32 -17.07 6.67 -6.83
CA SER A 32 -17.90 7.71 -6.23
C SER A 32 -17.08 9.00 -6.07
N THR A 33 -17.49 10.06 -6.76
CA THR A 33 -16.77 11.35 -6.75
C THR A 33 -17.68 12.53 -7.06
N ASP A 34 -17.35 13.68 -6.52
CA ASP A 34 -17.90 15.01 -6.85
C ASP A 34 -17.00 15.80 -7.82
N ASP A 35 -15.74 15.37 -8.05
CA ASP A 35 -14.77 16.03 -8.93
C ASP A 35 -14.91 15.51 -10.38
N ASP A 36 -15.21 16.41 -11.32
CA ASP A 36 -15.36 16.09 -12.76
C ASP A 36 -14.09 15.51 -13.39
N ARG A 37 -12.92 15.89 -12.89
CA ARG A 37 -11.63 15.39 -13.42
C ARG A 37 -11.39 13.94 -12.98
N ILE A 38 -11.76 13.60 -11.72
CA ILE A 38 -11.69 12.22 -11.24
C ILE A 38 -12.71 11.37 -12.01
N ALA A 39 -13.92 11.89 -12.22
CA ALA A 39 -14.95 11.22 -13.00
C ALA A 39 -14.49 10.92 -14.45
N ALA A 40 -13.83 11.89 -15.09
CA ALA A 40 -13.30 11.70 -16.44
C ALA A 40 -12.23 10.61 -16.52
N VAL A 41 -11.30 10.56 -15.55
CA VAL A 41 -10.30 9.49 -15.46
C VAL A 41 -10.97 8.14 -15.19
N ALA A 42 -11.92 8.07 -14.26
CA ALA A 42 -12.64 6.84 -13.95
C ALA A 42 -13.37 6.28 -15.17
N ALA A 43 -14.08 7.15 -15.92
CA ALA A 43 -14.76 6.76 -17.15
C ALA A 43 -13.78 6.28 -18.23
N SER A 44 -12.61 6.92 -18.36
CA SER A 44 -11.60 6.48 -19.34
C SER A 44 -10.95 5.13 -19.00
N GLU A 45 -10.96 4.74 -17.71
CA GLU A 45 -10.52 3.43 -17.25
C GLU A 45 -11.67 2.38 -17.27
N GLY A 46 -12.86 2.73 -17.76
CA GLY A 46 -14.00 1.81 -17.85
C GLY A 46 -14.78 1.61 -16.55
N ALA A 47 -14.57 2.43 -15.54
CA ALA A 47 -15.32 2.35 -14.29
C ALA A 47 -16.66 3.09 -14.40
N VAL A 48 -17.67 2.62 -13.66
CA VAL A 48 -18.96 3.29 -13.50
C VAL A 48 -18.76 4.53 -12.62
N VAL A 49 -19.15 5.70 -13.14
CA VAL A 49 -19.05 6.95 -12.38
C VAL A 49 -20.33 7.20 -11.61
N ILE A 50 -20.21 7.28 -10.29
CA ILE A 50 -21.31 7.64 -9.38
C ILE A 50 -21.06 9.05 -8.85
N ARG A 51 -21.99 9.95 -9.17
CA ARG A 51 -21.91 11.33 -8.70
C ARG A 51 -22.26 11.41 -7.23
N ARG A 52 -21.26 11.81 -6.43
CA ARG A 52 -21.42 11.94 -4.99
C ARG A 52 -22.07 13.28 -4.66
N PRO A 53 -23.16 13.30 -3.89
CA PRO A 53 -23.75 14.54 -3.39
C PRO A 53 -22.80 15.33 -2.50
N ALA A 54 -22.95 16.66 -2.50
CA ALA A 54 -22.09 17.55 -1.72
C ALA A 54 -22.11 17.24 -0.20
N GLU A 55 -23.25 16.79 0.31
CA GLU A 55 -23.42 16.39 1.70
C GLU A 55 -22.57 15.20 2.12
N LEU A 56 -22.18 14.35 1.15
CA LEU A 56 -21.33 13.18 1.34
C LEU A 56 -19.87 13.42 0.89
N SER A 57 -19.53 14.67 0.52
CA SER A 57 -18.19 15.02 -0.01
C SER A 57 -17.38 15.91 0.96
N GLY A 58 -17.96 16.28 2.10
CA GLY A 58 -17.31 17.10 3.13
C GLY A 58 -16.42 16.29 4.08
N ASP A 59 -15.56 16.99 4.83
CA ASP A 59 -14.62 16.42 5.80
C ASP A 59 -15.28 15.62 6.94
N GLN A 60 -16.59 15.79 7.14
CA GLN A 60 -17.36 15.07 8.16
C GLN A 60 -18.05 13.80 7.61
N ALA A 61 -18.01 13.59 6.30
CA ALA A 61 -18.64 12.41 5.71
C ALA A 61 -17.78 11.16 5.95
N SER A 62 -18.42 10.09 6.46
CA SER A 62 -17.73 8.82 6.63
C SER A 62 -17.55 8.09 5.30
N SER A 63 -16.52 7.26 5.22
CA SER A 63 -16.31 6.38 4.05
C SER A 63 -17.50 5.43 3.88
N GLU A 64 -18.12 4.99 4.96
CA GLU A 64 -19.27 4.10 4.95
C GLU A 64 -20.52 4.76 4.35
N SER A 65 -20.76 6.05 4.63
CA SER A 65 -21.89 6.77 4.03
C SER A 65 -21.70 6.96 2.52
N ALA A 66 -20.47 7.25 2.09
CA ALA A 66 -20.14 7.35 0.67
C ALA A 66 -20.25 5.99 -0.04
N LEU A 67 -19.83 4.90 0.61
CA LEU A 67 -19.93 3.54 0.08
C LEU A 67 -21.40 3.12 -0.07
N LEU A 68 -22.24 3.40 0.95
CA LEU A 68 -23.66 3.10 0.89
C LEU A 68 -24.35 3.79 -0.28
N HIS A 69 -24.15 5.10 -0.41
CA HIS A 69 -24.69 5.88 -1.53
C HIS A 69 -24.21 5.32 -2.89
N ALA A 70 -22.92 4.97 -2.99
CA ALA A 70 -22.37 4.43 -4.22
C ALA A 70 -23.00 3.08 -4.58
N TRP A 71 -23.21 2.23 -3.61
CA TRP A 71 -23.85 0.94 -3.79
C TRP A 71 -25.31 1.09 -4.24
N GLU A 72 -26.14 1.87 -3.51
CA GLU A 72 -27.54 2.12 -3.87
C GLU A 72 -27.65 2.69 -5.30
N ALA A 73 -26.85 3.70 -5.64
CA ALA A 73 -26.85 4.29 -6.97
C ALA A 73 -26.38 3.33 -8.07
N PHE A 74 -25.47 2.40 -7.76
CA PHE A 74 -25.04 1.36 -8.69
C PHE A 74 -26.17 0.38 -8.98
N GLU A 75 -26.83 -0.18 -7.95
CA GLU A 75 -27.96 -1.11 -8.11
C GLU A 75 -29.14 -0.44 -8.87
N ASP A 76 -29.46 0.82 -8.53
CA ASP A 76 -30.51 1.58 -9.20
C ASP A 76 -30.24 1.78 -10.69
N SER A 77 -28.98 1.95 -11.07
CA SER A 77 -28.59 2.24 -12.47
C SER A 77 -28.34 0.98 -13.30
N SER A 78 -27.82 -0.08 -12.70
CA SER A 78 -27.50 -1.34 -13.38
C SER A 78 -28.64 -2.34 -13.35
N GLY A 79 -29.48 -2.32 -12.33
CA GLY A 79 -30.47 -3.35 -12.04
C GLY A 79 -29.86 -4.64 -11.51
N GLU A 80 -28.60 -4.66 -11.16
CA GLU A 80 -27.85 -5.81 -10.65
C GLU A 80 -27.73 -5.73 -9.13
N ALA A 81 -28.02 -6.82 -8.44
CA ALA A 81 -27.84 -6.90 -7.00
C ALA A 81 -26.35 -7.17 -6.66
N VAL A 82 -25.85 -6.50 -5.63
CA VAL A 82 -24.48 -6.66 -5.15
C VAL A 82 -24.44 -7.63 -3.97
N GLU A 83 -23.68 -8.71 -4.08
CA GLU A 83 -23.49 -9.68 -3.00
C GLU A 83 -22.29 -9.34 -2.11
N VAL A 84 -21.19 -8.90 -2.72
CA VAL A 84 -19.95 -8.52 -2.03
C VAL A 84 -19.58 -7.09 -2.40
N LEU A 85 -19.40 -6.26 -1.39
CA LEU A 85 -18.86 -4.91 -1.54
C LEU A 85 -17.36 -4.92 -1.33
N VAL A 86 -16.61 -4.27 -2.24
CA VAL A 86 -15.17 -4.06 -2.09
C VAL A 86 -14.89 -2.57 -2.07
N MET A 87 -14.26 -2.09 -1.01
CA MET A 87 -13.82 -0.71 -0.90
C MET A 87 -12.30 -0.65 -1.05
N LEU A 88 -11.82 0.10 -2.04
CA LEU A 88 -10.41 0.42 -2.24
C LEU A 88 -10.17 1.88 -1.92
N GLN A 89 -9.09 2.17 -1.20
CA GLN A 89 -8.65 3.54 -0.98
C GLN A 89 -7.57 3.93 -2.01
N CYS A 90 -7.88 4.91 -2.87
CA CYS A 90 -6.94 5.39 -3.89
C CYS A 90 -5.63 5.94 -3.30
N THR A 91 -5.63 6.31 -2.02
CA THR A 91 -4.45 6.77 -1.29
C THR A 91 -3.41 5.68 -1.03
N SER A 92 -3.76 4.42 -1.25
CA SER A 92 -2.84 3.27 -1.19
C SER A 92 -2.37 2.92 -2.61
N PRO A 93 -1.20 3.43 -3.05
CA PRO A 93 -0.80 3.41 -4.45
C PRO A 93 -0.38 2.04 -4.98
N PHE A 94 -0.07 1.09 -4.08
CA PHE A 94 0.55 -0.19 -4.44
C PHE A 94 -0.34 -1.41 -4.17
N ILE A 95 -1.66 -1.22 -4.20
CA ILE A 95 -2.64 -2.32 -4.16
C ILE A 95 -2.37 -3.27 -5.33
N THR A 96 -2.33 -4.56 -5.03
CA THR A 96 -2.18 -5.59 -6.05
C THR A 96 -3.53 -6.25 -6.40
N PRO A 97 -3.70 -6.75 -7.63
CA PRO A 97 -4.88 -7.54 -7.98
C PRO A 97 -5.09 -8.76 -7.08
N GLY A 98 -4.01 -9.40 -6.63
CA GLY A 98 -4.06 -10.54 -5.71
C GLY A 98 -4.68 -10.17 -4.36
N GLU A 99 -4.28 -9.05 -3.75
CA GLU A 99 -4.88 -8.59 -2.48
C GLU A 99 -6.38 -8.33 -2.59
N VAL A 100 -6.83 -7.81 -3.73
CA VAL A 100 -8.26 -7.61 -4.00
C VAL A 100 -8.96 -8.97 -4.11
N ALA A 101 -8.39 -9.88 -4.91
CA ALA A 101 -8.94 -11.24 -5.08
C ALA A 101 -9.02 -12.00 -3.76
N ASP A 102 -7.95 -11.99 -2.96
CA ASP A 102 -7.88 -12.70 -1.68
C ASP A 102 -8.92 -12.18 -0.67
N CYS A 103 -9.15 -10.87 -0.62
CA CYS A 103 -10.20 -10.28 0.21
C CYS A 103 -11.61 -10.71 -0.24
N VAL A 104 -11.88 -10.72 -1.54
CA VAL A 104 -13.16 -11.16 -2.11
C VAL A 104 -13.36 -12.66 -1.84
N GLU A 105 -12.35 -13.48 -2.11
CA GLU A 105 -12.41 -14.93 -1.89
C GLU A 105 -12.69 -15.28 -0.42
N ALA A 106 -12.07 -14.57 0.52
CA ALA A 106 -12.33 -14.76 1.94
C ALA A 106 -13.81 -14.54 2.29
N VAL A 107 -14.45 -13.53 1.70
CA VAL A 107 -15.90 -13.26 1.91
C VAL A 107 -16.74 -14.34 1.22
N LEU A 108 -16.42 -14.71 -0.03
CA LEU A 108 -17.15 -15.75 -0.76
C LEU A 108 -17.03 -17.12 -0.09
N THR A 109 -15.97 -17.37 0.67
CA THR A 109 -15.75 -18.62 1.42
C THR A 109 -16.24 -18.57 2.87
N GLY A 110 -17.01 -17.52 3.25
CA GLY A 110 -17.78 -17.49 4.49
C GLY A 110 -17.22 -16.55 5.57
N ALA A 111 -16.34 -15.60 5.24
CA ALA A 111 -16.10 -14.45 6.10
C ALA A 111 -17.21 -13.42 5.92
N ASP A 112 -17.55 -12.69 6.98
CA ASP A 112 -18.49 -11.56 6.90
C ASP A 112 -17.81 -10.31 6.36
N SER A 113 -16.53 -10.12 6.73
CA SER A 113 -15.66 -9.06 6.24
C SER A 113 -14.21 -9.53 6.13
N ALA A 114 -13.44 -8.90 5.26
CA ALA A 114 -12.01 -9.13 5.08
C ALA A 114 -11.29 -7.81 4.81
N PHE A 115 -10.00 -7.72 5.19
CA PHE A 115 -9.20 -6.53 4.97
C PHE A 115 -7.72 -6.87 4.86
N THR A 116 -6.95 -5.98 4.22
CA THR A 116 -5.50 -6.13 4.10
C THR A 116 -4.77 -5.59 5.32
N ALA A 117 -3.80 -6.36 5.82
CA ALA A 117 -2.93 -5.95 6.89
C ALA A 117 -1.49 -6.47 6.69
N ALA A 118 -0.52 -5.73 7.17
CA ALA A 118 0.89 -6.09 7.06
C ALA A 118 1.45 -6.53 8.41
N PRO A 119 2.32 -7.55 8.45
CA PRO A 119 3.00 -7.93 9.67
C PRO A 119 3.83 -6.76 10.22
N THR A 120 3.70 -6.50 11.51
CA THR A 120 4.43 -5.45 12.20
C THR A 120 5.18 -5.99 13.41
N HIS A 121 6.33 -5.39 13.70
CA HIS A 121 7.13 -5.71 14.88
C HIS A 121 7.40 -4.46 15.72
N GLY A 122 6.73 -3.36 15.37
CA GLY A 122 6.86 -2.09 16.07
C GLY A 122 6.38 -2.18 17.53
N PHE A 123 7.09 -1.52 18.42
CA PHE A 123 6.60 -1.26 19.77
C PHE A 123 5.83 0.04 19.76
N VAL A 124 4.51 -0.03 19.96
CA VAL A 124 3.62 1.14 19.92
C VAL A 124 3.54 1.77 21.30
N TRP A 125 3.66 3.09 21.35
CA TRP A 125 3.61 3.89 22.57
C TRP A 125 2.52 4.96 22.46
N ARG A 126 1.93 5.32 23.58
CA ARG A 126 1.05 6.48 23.70
C ARG A 126 1.51 7.35 24.86
N ARG A 127 1.06 8.61 24.88
CA ARG A 127 1.12 9.45 26.07
C ARG A 127 -0.15 9.27 26.89
N ASP A 128 0.00 9.14 28.21
CA ASP A 128 -1.15 9.18 29.14
C ASP A 128 -1.58 10.63 29.42
N ALA A 129 -2.51 10.81 30.38
CA ALA A 129 -3.04 12.10 30.72
C ALA A 129 -1.98 13.04 31.39
N GLU A 130 -0.99 12.46 32.02
CA GLU A 130 0.12 13.13 32.67
C GLU A 130 1.27 13.46 31.69
N GLY A 131 1.20 12.90 30.46
CA GLY A 131 2.20 13.08 29.41
C GLY A 131 3.30 12.03 29.40
N ASP A 132 3.22 11.01 30.26
CA ASP A 132 4.18 9.93 30.35
C ASP A 132 3.99 8.89 29.22
N ALA A 133 5.10 8.22 28.83
CA ALA A 133 5.07 7.19 27.82
C ALA A 133 4.59 5.86 28.39
N VAL A 134 3.51 5.31 27.80
CA VAL A 134 2.97 3.98 28.11
C VAL A 134 2.98 3.10 26.86
N GLY A 135 3.39 1.82 27.03
CA GLY A 135 3.31 0.82 25.96
C GLY A 135 1.85 0.49 25.63
N VAL A 136 1.55 0.35 24.32
CA VAL A 136 0.23 -0.04 23.85
C VAL A 136 0.15 -1.55 23.65
N ASN A 137 1.13 -2.11 22.94
CA ASN A 137 1.20 -3.53 22.58
C ASN A 137 2.34 -4.28 23.30
N HIS A 138 2.88 -3.71 24.38
CA HIS A 138 3.94 -4.32 25.15
C HIS A 138 4.00 -3.73 26.57
N ASP A 139 4.63 -4.45 27.49
CA ASP A 139 5.03 -3.91 28.78
C ASP A 139 6.34 -3.12 28.62
N LYS A 140 6.37 -1.85 29.10
CA LYS A 140 7.56 -1.00 29.04
C LYS A 140 8.75 -1.58 29.82
N ALA A 141 8.49 -2.42 30.81
CA ALA A 141 9.52 -3.06 31.62
C ALA A 141 10.10 -4.31 30.96
N HIS A 142 9.44 -4.85 29.93
CA HIS A 142 9.84 -6.08 29.25
C HIS A 142 9.89 -5.86 27.74
N ARG A 143 11.06 -6.11 27.13
CA ARG A 143 11.29 -6.01 25.69
C ARG A 143 11.58 -7.39 25.10
N PRO A 144 10.56 -8.17 24.74
CA PRO A 144 10.76 -9.47 24.11
C PRO A 144 11.43 -9.32 22.75
N ARG A 145 12.22 -10.32 22.35
CA ARG A 145 12.79 -10.38 21.01
C ARG A 145 11.67 -10.63 20.00
N ARG A 146 11.91 -10.26 18.72
CA ARG A 146 10.93 -10.41 17.63
C ARG A 146 10.34 -11.83 17.57
N GLN A 147 11.18 -12.86 17.68
CA GLN A 147 10.76 -14.27 17.61
C GLN A 147 9.98 -14.76 18.84
N ASP A 148 9.98 -14.00 19.93
CA ASP A 148 9.31 -14.37 21.18
C ASP A 148 7.95 -13.62 21.33
N ARG A 149 7.53 -12.85 20.29
CA ARG A 149 6.27 -12.11 20.30
C ARG A 149 5.23 -12.85 19.47
N GLU A 150 3.97 -12.74 19.90
CA GLU A 150 2.85 -13.10 19.03
C GLU A 150 2.86 -12.26 17.76
N PRO A 151 2.48 -12.83 16.60
CA PRO A 151 2.36 -12.08 15.36
C PRO A 151 1.34 -10.93 15.50
N GLU A 152 1.75 -9.74 15.15
CA GLU A 152 0.89 -8.56 15.14
C GLU A 152 0.83 -7.99 13.72
N PHE A 153 -0.30 -7.39 13.37
CA PHE A 153 -0.54 -6.85 12.05
C PHE A 153 -1.03 -5.40 12.14
N LEU A 154 -0.57 -4.60 11.20
CA LEU A 154 -1.04 -3.23 11.01
C LEU A 154 -2.02 -3.21 9.84
N GLU A 155 -3.23 -2.70 10.06
CA GLU A 155 -4.20 -2.43 9.01
C GLU A 155 -3.59 -1.47 7.97
N THR A 156 -3.73 -1.80 6.68
CA THR A 156 -3.08 -1.02 5.61
C THR A 156 -3.93 0.12 5.07
N GLY A 157 -5.23 0.13 5.38
CA GLY A 157 -6.15 1.08 4.77
C GLY A 157 -6.47 0.84 3.29
N ALA A 158 -5.93 -0.21 2.67
CA ALA A 158 -5.93 -0.35 1.22
C ALA A 158 -7.18 -1.02 0.65
N VAL A 159 -7.51 -2.23 1.12
CA VAL A 159 -8.60 -3.06 0.61
C VAL A 159 -9.46 -3.57 1.75
N TYR A 160 -10.78 -3.45 1.58
CA TYR A 160 -11.80 -4.02 2.45
C TYR A 160 -12.85 -4.70 1.61
N ALA A 161 -13.18 -5.95 1.92
CA ALA A 161 -14.28 -6.67 1.30
C ALA A 161 -15.30 -7.09 2.38
N MET A 162 -16.58 -7.08 2.06
CA MET A 162 -17.63 -7.41 3.01
C MET A 162 -18.90 -7.88 2.32
N THR A 163 -19.68 -8.69 3.00
CA THR A 163 -21.02 -9.03 2.52
C THR A 163 -21.90 -7.79 2.46
N ALA A 164 -22.62 -7.60 1.35
CA ALA A 164 -23.51 -6.44 1.19
C ALA A 164 -24.62 -6.42 2.25
N SER A 165 -25.22 -7.56 2.56
CA SER A 165 -26.26 -7.69 3.58
C SER A 165 -25.78 -7.35 4.99
N GLY A 166 -24.55 -7.74 5.34
CA GLY A 166 -23.93 -7.40 6.61
C GLY A 166 -23.60 -5.92 6.71
N PHE A 167 -23.03 -5.33 5.66
CA PHE A 167 -22.78 -3.89 5.60
C PHE A 167 -24.07 -3.08 5.71
N TRP A 168 -25.13 -3.51 5.05
CA TRP A 168 -26.45 -2.88 5.21
C TRP A 168 -26.91 -2.84 6.66
N THR A 169 -26.72 -3.95 7.38
CA THR A 169 -27.19 -4.10 8.75
C THR A 169 -26.34 -3.29 9.74
N HIS A 170 -25.01 -3.39 9.59
CA HIS A 170 -24.07 -2.86 10.57
C HIS A 170 -23.60 -1.43 10.26
N ARG A 171 -23.74 -0.97 9.00
CA ARG A 171 -23.28 0.34 8.53
C ARG A 171 -21.81 0.60 8.84
N HIS A 172 -21.00 -0.47 8.85
CA HIS A 172 -19.59 -0.46 9.18
C HIS A 172 -18.88 -1.56 8.40
N ARG A 173 -17.60 -1.34 8.08
CA ARG A 173 -16.79 -2.29 7.28
C ARG A 173 -16.36 -3.55 8.04
N PHE A 174 -16.40 -3.52 9.37
CA PHE A 174 -16.05 -4.65 10.23
C PHE A 174 -17.27 -5.14 10.99
N PHE A 175 -17.64 -6.39 10.78
CA PHE A 175 -18.71 -7.08 11.47
C PHE A 175 -18.54 -8.60 11.33
N GLY A 176 -19.19 -9.35 12.20
CA GLY A 176 -19.21 -10.80 12.18
C GLY A 176 -17.80 -11.41 12.22
N ARG A 177 -17.57 -12.46 11.42
CA ARG A 177 -16.27 -13.08 11.23
C ARG A 177 -15.41 -12.23 10.28
N THR A 178 -14.45 -11.50 10.84
CA THR A 178 -13.51 -10.68 10.09
C THR A 178 -12.22 -11.45 9.84
N VAL A 179 -11.77 -11.50 8.58
CA VAL A 179 -10.54 -12.18 8.14
C VAL A 179 -9.50 -11.14 7.72
N LEU A 180 -8.27 -11.35 8.16
CA LEU A 180 -7.12 -10.56 7.77
C LEU A 180 -6.42 -11.23 6.59
N ILE A 181 -6.15 -10.45 5.53
CA ILE A 181 -5.33 -10.84 4.38
C ILE A 181 -3.95 -10.19 4.54
N GLU A 182 -2.94 -11.04 4.67
CA GLU A 182 -1.58 -10.56 4.85
C GLU A 182 -1.02 -10.01 3.54
N THR A 183 -0.49 -8.77 3.60
CA THR A 183 0.15 -8.10 2.47
C THR A 183 1.65 -7.89 2.71
N ASN A 184 2.38 -7.68 1.60
CA ASN A 184 3.81 -7.39 1.66
C ASN A 184 4.06 -6.01 2.30
N PRO A 185 4.77 -5.91 3.44
CA PRO A 185 5.04 -4.64 4.11
C PRO A 185 5.74 -3.60 3.23
N ALA A 186 6.52 -4.03 2.24
CA ALA A 186 7.20 -3.12 1.31
C ALA A 186 6.23 -2.34 0.41
N ARG A 187 4.99 -2.82 0.24
CA ARG A 187 3.94 -2.19 -0.58
C ARG A 187 3.01 -1.29 0.24
N VAL A 188 3.14 -1.30 1.56
CA VAL A 188 2.27 -0.53 2.46
C VAL A 188 2.72 0.92 2.50
N LEU A 189 1.92 1.77 1.90
CA LEU A 189 2.09 3.22 1.93
C LEU A 189 0.71 3.86 1.74
N GLU A 190 0.37 4.80 2.60
CA GLU A 190 -0.79 5.66 2.46
C GLU A 190 -0.33 7.08 2.14
N ILE A 191 -0.97 7.73 1.15
CA ILE A 191 -0.62 9.09 0.72
C ILE A 191 -1.57 10.06 1.41
N ASP A 192 -1.15 10.66 2.51
CA ASP A 192 -1.88 11.69 3.22
C ASP A 192 -1.24 13.07 3.07
N GLU A 193 0.08 13.12 3.03
CA GLU A 193 0.87 14.33 2.92
C GLU A 193 1.71 14.36 1.64
N PRO A 194 2.20 15.55 1.20
CA PRO A 194 3.05 15.65 0.01
C PRO A 194 4.29 14.76 0.05
N GLY A 195 4.91 14.59 1.22
CA GLY A 195 6.08 13.73 1.39
C GLY A 195 5.79 12.24 1.11
N ASP A 196 4.57 11.78 1.37
CA ASP A 196 4.18 10.40 1.06
C ASP A 196 4.07 10.19 -0.45
N LEU A 197 3.58 11.20 -1.17
CA LEU A 197 3.52 11.15 -2.63
C LEU A 197 4.93 11.07 -3.25
N ASP A 198 5.88 11.81 -2.72
CA ASP A 198 7.26 11.74 -3.20
C ASP A 198 7.90 10.38 -2.90
N ARG A 199 7.64 9.81 -1.71
CA ARG A 199 8.03 8.43 -1.39
C ARG A 199 7.40 7.41 -2.34
N ALA A 200 6.09 7.55 -2.64
CA ALA A 200 5.40 6.68 -3.58
C ALA A 200 6.05 6.73 -4.98
N ARG A 201 6.40 7.91 -5.47
CA ARG A 201 7.07 8.10 -6.77
C ARG A 201 8.43 7.43 -6.83
N LEU A 202 9.22 7.52 -5.76
CA LEU A 202 10.52 6.85 -5.65
C LEU A 202 10.41 5.32 -5.60
N LEU A 203 9.35 4.79 -4.97
CA LEU A 203 9.12 3.36 -4.85
C LEU A 203 8.47 2.73 -6.09
N ALA A 204 7.73 3.50 -6.87
CA ALA A 204 6.98 2.98 -8.02
C ALA A 204 7.84 2.18 -9.02
N PRO A 205 9.04 2.61 -9.44
CA PRO A 205 9.86 1.80 -10.35
C PRO A 205 10.23 0.43 -9.80
N LEU A 206 10.34 0.29 -8.47
CA LEU A 206 10.69 -0.96 -7.80
C LEU A 206 9.48 -1.88 -7.58
N LEU A 207 8.30 -1.30 -7.38
CA LEU A 207 7.10 -2.03 -6.98
C LEU A 207 6.15 -2.32 -8.15
N ASP A 208 6.17 -1.50 -9.20
CA ASP A 208 5.33 -1.65 -10.39
C ASP A 208 6.02 -2.43 -11.51
N GLY A 209 7.33 -2.53 -11.45
CA GLY A 209 8.09 -3.31 -12.42
C GLY A 209 7.81 -4.80 -12.30
N PRO A 210 8.14 -5.59 -13.29
CA PRO A 210 7.96 -7.05 -13.30
C PRO A 210 8.80 -7.78 -12.24
N GLY A 211 9.31 -7.10 -11.25
CA GLY A 211 10.22 -7.66 -10.24
C GLY A 211 11.61 -7.98 -10.80
N GLU A 212 11.88 -7.62 -12.02
CA GLU A 212 13.20 -7.76 -12.62
C GLU A 212 14.08 -6.60 -12.12
N VAL A 213 15.15 -6.95 -11.47
CA VAL A 213 16.28 -6.03 -11.27
C VAL A 213 16.66 -5.50 -12.65
N PRO A 214 16.86 -4.15 -12.83
CA PRO A 214 17.25 -3.61 -14.11
C PRO A 214 18.36 -4.45 -14.73
N GLY A 215 18.11 -4.95 -15.94
CA GLY A 215 19.08 -5.72 -16.69
C GLY A 215 20.19 -4.83 -17.25
N ARG A 216 21.22 -5.44 -17.81
CA ARG A 216 22.35 -4.71 -18.39
C ARG A 216 21.94 -3.69 -19.47
N GLY A 217 20.84 -3.96 -20.20
CA GLY A 217 20.30 -3.06 -21.22
C GLY A 217 19.57 -1.84 -20.68
N ASP A 218 19.25 -1.84 -19.38
CA ASP A 218 18.49 -0.77 -18.72
C ASP A 218 19.39 0.18 -17.92
N ILE A 219 20.71 -0.10 -17.87
CA ILE A 219 21.68 0.65 -17.07
C ILE A 219 22.82 1.13 -17.97
N ASP A 220 22.92 2.43 -18.17
CA ASP A 220 24.00 3.04 -18.95
C ASP A 220 25.30 3.18 -18.15
N ALA A 221 25.19 3.41 -16.84
CA ALA A 221 26.34 3.57 -15.96
C ALA A 221 26.03 3.19 -14.52
N VAL A 222 27.02 2.61 -13.84
CA VAL A 222 27.00 2.38 -12.39
C VAL A 222 28.08 3.26 -11.77
N VAL A 223 27.68 4.20 -10.92
CA VAL A 223 28.60 5.04 -10.15
C VAL A 223 28.65 4.49 -8.73
N LEU A 224 29.82 4.10 -8.29
CA LEU A 224 30.05 3.55 -6.97
C LEU A 224 30.80 4.58 -6.14
N ASP A 225 30.27 4.88 -4.97
CA ASP A 225 31.01 5.56 -3.93
C ASP A 225 32.05 4.60 -3.35
N PHE A 226 33.24 5.07 -3.06
CA PHE A 226 34.36 4.22 -2.63
C PHE A 226 34.64 4.36 -1.13
N ASP A 227 34.79 5.58 -0.65
CA ASP A 227 35.15 5.84 0.74
C ASP A 227 33.95 5.61 1.67
N GLY A 228 34.16 4.82 2.73
CA GLY A 228 33.08 4.45 3.66
C GLY A 228 32.00 3.51 3.10
N THR A 229 32.00 3.26 1.78
CA THR A 229 31.06 2.34 1.13
C THR A 229 31.72 1.01 0.79
N GLN A 230 32.91 1.05 0.15
CA GLN A 230 33.71 -0.13 -0.20
C GLN A 230 34.94 -0.29 0.70
N THR A 231 35.21 0.69 1.55
CA THR A 231 36.27 0.72 2.54
C THR A 231 35.70 1.02 3.92
N ASP A 232 36.51 0.85 4.95
CA ASP A 232 36.17 1.23 6.34
C ASP A 232 36.47 2.73 6.63
N ASP A 233 36.61 3.54 5.59
CA ASP A 233 36.98 4.96 5.65
C ASP A 233 38.31 5.21 6.41
N SER A 234 39.19 4.22 6.39
CA SER A 234 40.52 4.29 7.01
C SER A 234 41.62 4.03 5.98
N ALA A 235 42.67 4.84 6.03
CA ALA A 235 43.89 4.67 5.21
C ALA A 235 45.13 4.45 6.11
N GLN A 236 45.98 3.54 5.71
CA GLN A 236 47.32 3.38 6.29
C GLN A 236 48.34 4.10 5.42
N VAL A 237 49.05 5.06 5.98
CA VAL A 237 50.11 5.79 5.27
C VAL A 237 51.47 5.20 5.64
N GLY A 238 52.15 4.67 4.65
CA GLY A 238 53.51 4.15 4.81
C GLY A 238 54.54 5.26 5.06
N SER A 239 55.71 4.91 5.58
CA SER A 239 56.82 5.86 5.78
C SER A 239 57.37 6.46 4.47
N ASP A 240 57.00 5.89 3.35
CA ASP A 240 57.27 6.36 1.96
C ASP A 240 56.19 7.31 1.43
N GLY A 241 55.16 7.62 2.21
CA GLY A 241 54.03 8.46 1.84
C GLY A 241 52.95 7.77 0.99
N ASN A 242 53.08 6.45 0.75
CA ASN A 242 52.03 5.70 0.03
C ASN A 242 50.85 5.37 0.95
N GLU A 243 49.65 5.60 0.45
CA GLU A 243 48.40 5.23 1.13
C GLU A 243 47.97 3.82 0.71
N GLN A 244 47.52 3.04 1.71
CA GLN A 244 46.87 1.74 1.50
C GLN A 244 45.49 1.75 2.15
N VAL A 245 44.47 1.39 1.38
CA VAL A 245 43.10 1.31 1.83
C VAL A 245 42.68 -0.16 1.83
N ARG A 246 41.98 -0.56 2.88
CA ARG A 246 41.43 -1.92 2.98
C ARG A 246 40.08 -1.99 2.25
N VAL A 247 39.99 -2.88 1.27
CA VAL A 247 38.73 -3.16 0.53
C VAL A 247 38.24 -4.54 0.89
N HIS A 248 36.92 -4.70 1.06
CA HIS A 248 36.32 -5.99 1.32
C HIS A 248 36.39 -6.87 0.05
N ARG A 249 36.78 -8.14 0.23
CA ARG A 249 37.00 -9.05 -0.93
C ARG A 249 35.70 -9.30 -1.71
N ASP A 250 34.56 -9.36 -1.01
CA ASP A 250 33.27 -9.66 -1.63
C ASP A 250 32.78 -8.50 -2.50
N ASP A 251 33.07 -7.25 -2.14
CA ASP A 251 32.77 -6.07 -2.96
C ASP A 251 33.57 -6.09 -4.27
N GLY A 252 34.85 -6.45 -4.20
CA GLY A 252 35.71 -6.61 -5.39
C GLY A 252 35.23 -7.72 -6.32
N LEU A 253 34.67 -8.82 -5.77
CA LEU A 253 34.09 -9.91 -6.56
C LEU A 253 32.76 -9.49 -7.20
N GLY A 254 31.93 -8.71 -6.50
CA GLY A 254 30.68 -8.15 -7.03
C GLY A 254 30.94 -7.22 -8.23
N ILE A 255 31.90 -6.30 -8.11
CA ILE A 255 32.31 -5.39 -9.20
C ILE A 255 32.87 -6.18 -10.39
N ALA A 256 33.69 -7.21 -10.13
CA ALA A 256 34.25 -8.05 -11.19
C ALA A 256 33.17 -8.89 -11.90
N ALA A 257 32.10 -9.26 -11.21
CA ALA A 257 30.93 -9.92 -11.79
C ALA A 257 30.13 -8.96 -12.70
N LEU A 258 29.89 -7.73 -12.24
CA LEU A 258 29.21 -6.69 -13.04
C LEU A 258 29.97 -6.36 -14.35
N ARG A 259 31.29 -6.38 -14.34
CA ARG A 259 32.10 -6.14 -15.57
C ARG A 259 32.00 -7.27 -16.59
N ARG A 260 31.61 -8.47 -16.20
CA ARG A 260 31.51 -9.66 -17.08
C ARG A 260 30.12 -9.91 -17.60
N ALA A 261 29.10 -9.35 -16.91
CA ALA A 261 27.70 -9.44 -17.30
C ALA A 261 27.35 -8.41 -18.38
#